data_869cf3f058361dc20925bdebe3695ff6
#
_entry.id   869cf3f058361dc20925bdebe3695ff6
#
_cell.length_a   1.000
_cell.length_b   1.000
_cell.length_c   1.000
_cell.angle_alpha   90.00
_cell.angle_beta   90.00
_cell.angle_gamma   90.00
#
_symmetry.space_group_name_H-M   'P 1'
#
loop_
_entity.id
_entity.type
_entity.pdbx_description
1 polymer ?
#
loop_
_entity_poly.entity_id
_entity_poly.type
_entity_poly.pdbx_seq_one_letter_code
_entity_poly.pdbx_strand_id
1 'polypeptide(L)'
;RAPVKISDDPSATRWRFDGHAFELHPCEAEGYYLNIVAPEPKAFVMWRATDDGGDPPVLPVIVTVSYNEAARMLDGGERVDAVPLPAGILAWMQPFVAEHYRPEPKQRVRRNDPFANDASRRERGPRG
;
A
#
# COMPACT_ATOMS: atom_id res chain seq x y z
N ARG A 1 -0.43 -11.98 -17.85
CA ARG A 1 0.48 -13.03 -18.20
C ARG A 1 0.32 -14.22 -17.33
N ALA A 2 0.67 -15.37 -17.86
CA ALA A 2 0.52 -16.59 -17.09
C ALA A 2 1.56 -16.67 -15.99
N PRO A 3 1.21 -17.20 -14.84
CA PRO A 3 2.18 -17.43 -13.79
C PRO A 3 3.22 -18.44 -14.24
N VAL A 4 4.43 -18.30 -13.76
CA VAL A 4 5.51 -19.20 -14.11
C VAL A 4 6.01 -19.89 -12.86
N LYS A 5 5.95 -21.22 -12.83
CA LYS A 5 6.45 -21.95 -11.69
C LYS A 5 7.98 -22.03 -11.84
N ILE A 6 8.68 -21.41 -10.90
CA ILE A 6 10.13 -21.37 -10.95
C ILE A 6 10.76 -22.59 -10.34
N SER A 7 10.22 -23.05 -9.25
CA SER A 7 10.76 -24.25 -8.61
C SER A 7 9.65 -24.95 -7.86
N ASP A 8 9.84 -26.25 -7.63
CA ASP A 8 8.83 -27.03 -6.96
C ASP A 8 9.56 -28.11 -6.20
N ASP A 9 9.92 -27.82 -4.97
CA ASP A 9 10.60 -28.81 -4.16
C ASP A 9 9.75 -29.11 -2.92
N PRO A 10 10.13 -30.10 -2.15
CA PRO A 10 9.28 -30.53 -1.03
C PRO A 10 9.03 -29.47 0.00
N SER A 11 9.91 -28.52 0.15
CA SER A 11 9.74 -27.52 1.18
C SER A 11 9.01 -26.27 0.68
N ALA A 12 9.02 -26.02 -0.60
CA ALA A 12 8.41 -24.79 -1.12
C ALA A 12 8.27 -24.82 -2.63
N THR A 13 7.23 -24.19 -3.11
CA THR A 13 7.05 -23.97 -4.53
C THR A 13 7.15 -22.48 -4.77
N ARG A 14 7.91 -22.08 -5.78
CA ARG A 14 8.07 -20.68 -6.09
C ARG A 14 7.43 -20.36 -7.40
N TRP A 15 6.72 -19.23 -7.42
CA TRP A 15 6.05 -18.76 -8.61
C TRP A 15 6.51 -17.37 -8.97
N ARG A 16 6.54 -17.06 -10.25
CA ARG A 16 6.81 -15.70 -10.72
C ARG A 16 5.60 -15.19 -11.44
N PHE A 17 5.20 -13.98 -11.10
CA PHE A 17 4.06 -13.34 -11.72
C PHE A 17 4.55 -12.09 -12.43
N ASP A 18 4.50 -12.09 -13.76
CA ASP A 18 4.93 -10.94 -14.54
C ASP A 18 3.73 -10.13 -14.99
N GLY A 19 3.98 -8.95 -15.46
CA GLY A 19 2.90 -8.14 -16.04
C GLY A 19 2.25 -7.17 -15.08
N HIS A 20 2.74 -7.12 -13.83
CA HIS A 20 2.23 -6.16 -12.87
C HIS A 20 3.19 -5.00 -12.80
N ALA A 21 2.68 -3.79 -12.80
CA ALA A 21 3.52 -2.60 -12.78
C ALA A 21 3.10 -1.68 -11.66
N PHE A 22 4.08 -0.98 -11.09
CA PHE A 22 3.78 0.08 -10.15
C PHE A 22 3.57 1.34 -10.96
N GLU A 23 2.53 2.07 -10.66
CA GLU A 23 2.24 3.35 -11.30
C GLU A 23 2.09 4.40 -10.23
N LEU A 24 2.49 5.61 -10.53
CA LEU A 24 2.35 6.70 -9.59
C LEU A 24 1.34 7.70 -10.14
N HIS A 25 0.35 8.03 -9.30
CA HIS A 25 -0.71 8.95 -9.68
C HIS A 25 -0.74 10.12 -8.70
N PRO A 26 -0.86 11.35 -9.18
CA PRO A 26 -0.84 12.51 -8.28
C PRO A 26 -1.88 12.45 -7.17
N CYS A 27 -3.03 11.87 -7.44
CA CYS A 27 -4.07 11.80 -6.42
C CYS A 27 -3.73 10.85 -5.28
N GLU A 28 -2.69 10.04 -5.43
CA GLU A 28 -2.26 9.15 -4.37
C GLU A 28 -0.98 9.64 -3.71
N ALA A 29 -0.57 10.87 -3.96
CA ALA A 29 0.70 11.35 -3.45
C ALA A 29 0.83 11.25 -1.94
N GLU A 30 -0.26 11.48 -1.20
CA GLU A 30 -0.19 11.35 0.24
C GLU A 30 0.09 9.90 0.65
N GLY A 31 -0.51 8.95 -0.04
CA GLY A 31 -0.27 7.55 0.28
C GLY A 31 1.16 7.14 0.02
N TYR A 32 1.77 7.69 -1.03
CA TYR A 32 3.16 7.42 -1.29
C TYR A 32 4.05 8.08 -0.24
N TYR A 33 3.70 9.29 0.16
CA TYR A 33 4.48 10.00 1.17
C TYR A 33 4.47 9.21 2.47
N LEU A 34 3.29 8.75 2.91
CA LEU A 34 3.20 8.01 4.16
C LEU A 34 4.04 6.75 4.12
N ASN A 35 4.16 6.15 2.93
CA ASN A 35 4.95 4.95 2.80
C ASN A 35 6.46 5.27 2.87
N ILE A 36 6.92 6.27 2.14
CA ILE A 36 8.35 6.51 2.08
C ILE A 36 8.92 7.06 3.38
N VAL A 37 8.10 7.68 4.22
CA VAL A 37 8.58 8.16 5.51
C VAL A 37 8.41 7.14 6.62
N ALA A 38 7.81 6.01 6.33
CA ALA A 38 7.65 4.96 7.33
C ALA A 38 9.00 4.35 7.65
N PRO A 39 9.18 3.80 8.84
CA PRO A 39 10.45 3.18 9.19
C PRO A 39 10.86 2.08 8.22
N GLU A 40 9.89 1.34 7.70
CA GLU A 40 10.20 0.29 6.74
C GLU A 40 9.22 0.40 5.58
N PRO A 41 9.56 1.16 4.56
CA PRO A 41 8.67 1.28 3.41
C PRO A 41 8.36 -0.06 2.77
N LYS A 42 7.14 -0.21 2.27
CA LYS A 42 6.65 -1.48 1.77
C LYS A 42 6.08 -1.38 0.37
N ALA A 43 6.04 -2.50 -0.32
CA ALA A 43 5.20 -2.66 -1.48
C ALA A 43 4.04 -3.54 -1.06
N PHE A 44 2.86 -3.29 -1.58
CA PHE A 44 1.65 -3.99 -1.17
C PHE A 44 1.09 -4.78 -2.33
N VAL A 45 0.68 -6.00 -2.05
CA VAL A 45 0.15 -6.89 -3.08
C VAL A 45 -1.22 -7.39 -2.64
N MET A 46 -2.22 -7.16 -3.46
CA MET A 46 -3.56 -7.66 -3.20
C MET A 46 -3.72 -8.97 -3.95
N TRP A 47 -4.15 -9.99 -3.24
CA TRP A 47 -4.27 -11.34 -3.79
C TRP A 47 -5.72 -11.78 -3.84
N ARG A 48 -6.01 -12.66 -4.80
CA ARG A 48 -7.31 -13.32 -4.84
C ARG A 48 -7.10 -14.78 -5.13
N ALA A 49 -7.99 -15.60 -4.60
CA ALA A 49 -7.93 -17.02 -4.85
C ALA A 49 -8.26 -17.31 -6.29
N THR A 50 -7.61 -18.31 -6.87
CA THR A 50 -7.98 -18.74 -8.20
C THR A 50 -9.20 -19.61 -8.08
N ASP A 51 -9.95 -19.72 -9.18
CA ASP A 51 -11.12 -20.56 -9.18
C ASP A 51 -10.67 -22.01 -9.03
N ASP A 52 -11.45 -22.76 -8.32
CA ASP A 52 -11.22 -24.20 -8.18
C ASP A 52 -9.87 -24.56 -7.59
N GLY A 53 -9.31 -23.67 -6.81
CA GLY A 53 -8.07 -24.00 -6.14
C GLY A 53 -6.95 -24.29 -7.07
N GLY A 54 -6.86 -23.55 -8.18
CA GLY A 54 -5.84 -23.80 -9.17
C GLY A 54 -4.42 -23.78 -8.68
N ASP A 55 -3.49 -23.96 -9.59
CA ASP A 55 -2.09 -23.96 -9.30
C ASP A 55 -1.44 -22.82 -10.09
N PRO A 56 -1.13 -21.69 -9.49
CA PRO A 56 -1.12 -21.47 -8.03
C PRO A 56 -2.53 -21.22 -7.49
N PRO A 57 -2.70 -21.42 -6.20
CA PRO A 57 -4.04 -21.25 -5.60
C PRO A 57 -4.45 -19.81 -5.42
N VAL A 58 -3.52 -18.87 -5.49
CA VAL A 58 -3.83 -17.44 -5.40
C VAL A 58 -3.05 -16.71 -6.45
N LEU A 59 -3.57 -15.57 -6.88
CA LEU A 59 -2.91 -14.73 -7.89
C LEU A 59 -2.87 -13.29 -7.38
N PRO A 60 -1.81 -12.57 -7.69
CA PRO A 60 -1.78 -11.15 -7.37
C PRO A 60 -2.67 -10.42 -8.36
N VAL A 61 -3.44 -9.48 -7.88
CA VAL A 61 -4.35 -8.73 -8.72
C VAL A 61 -3.90 -7.28 -8.86
N ILE A 62 -3.46 -6.69 -7.76
CA ILE A 62 -3.01 -5.31 -7.75
C ILE A 62 -1.73 -5.22 -6.95
N VAL A 63 -0.77 -4.43 -7.44
CA VAL A 63 0.40 -4.08 -6.65
C VAL A 63 0.40 -2.58 -6.53
N THR A 64 0.76 -2.07 -5.36
CA THR A 64 0.76 -0.64 -5.14
C THR A 64 1.83 -0.26 -4.13
N VAL A 65 2.25 0.99 -4.19
CA VAL A 65 3.16 1.54 -3.19
C VAL A 65 2.46 2.63 -2.39
N SER A 66 1.15 2.77 -2.53
CA SER A 66 0.38 3.75 -1.78
C SER A 66 -0.15 3.13 -0.51
N TYR A 67 0.25 3.69 0.63
CA TYR A 67 -0.24 3.24 1.91
C TYR A 67 -1.77 3.40 1.97
N ASN A 68 -2.28 4.51 1.45
CA ASN A 68 -3.71 4.76 1.49
C ASN A 68 -4.49 3.78 0.63
N GLU A 69 -3.95 3.42 -0.53
CA GLU A 69 -4.63 2.46 -1.38
C GLU A 69 -4.65 1.09 -0.71
N ALA A 70 -3.55 0.70 -0.09
CA ALA A 70 -3.51 -0.58 0.61
C ALA A 70 -4.53 -0.61 1.74
N ALA A 71 -4.67 0.51 2.46
CA ALA A 71 -5.65 0.58 3.54
C ALA A 71 -7.07 0.44 3.02
N ARG A 72 -7.36 1.05 1.87
CA ARG A 72 -8.69 0.93 1.30
C ARG A 72 -8.99 -0.50 0.88
N MET A 73 -7.99 -1.21 0.35
CA MET A 73 -8.20 -2.60 -0.05
C MET A 73 -8.46 -3.47 1.17
N LEU A 74 -7.72 -3.24 2.25
CA LEU A 74 -7.96 -3.99 3.47
C LEU A 74 -9.34 -3.70 4.05
N ASP A 75 -9.76 -2.45 4.02
CA ASP A 75 -11.06 -2.07 4.50
C ASP A 75 -12.17 -2.71 3.66
N GLY A 76 -11.90 -2.96 2.41
CA GLY A 76 -12.84 -3.63 1.53
C GLY A 76 -12.84 -5.15 1.66
N GLY A 77 -12.06 -5.68 2.58
CA GLY A 77 -12.06 -7.13 2.80
C GLY A 77 -11.09 -7.89 1.93
N GLU A 78 -10.20 -7.20 1.20
CA GLU A 78 -9.25 -7.89 0.34
C GLU A 78 -8.05 -8.39 1.14
N ARG A 79 -7.38 -9.40 0.59
CA ARG A 79 -6.18 -9.92 1.21
C ARG A 79 -5.01 -9.13 0.66
N VAL A 80 -4.26 -8.48 1.52
CA VAL A 80 -3.14 -7.63 1.12
C VAL A 80 -1.92 -8.01 1.94
N ASP A 81 -0.81 -8.27 1.26
CA ASP A 81 0.45 -8.54 1.93
C ASP A 81 1.39 -7.37 1.70
N ALA A 82 2.20 -7.08 2.69
CA ALA A 82 3.22 -6.04 2.59
C ALA A 82 4.58 -6.69 2.55
N VAL A 83 5.41 -6.28 1.60
CA VAL A 83 6.76 -6.80 1.50
C VAL A 83 7.73 -5.63 1.47
N PRO A 84 8.99 -5.84 1.81
CA PRO A 84 9.94 -4.72 1.82
C PRO A 84 10.02 -4.05 0.46
N LEU A 85 10.07 -2.73 0.45
CA LEU A 85 10.14 -1.98 -0.78
C LEU A 85 11.55 -2.02 -1.33
N PRO A 86 11.75 -2.43 -2.57
CA PRO A 86 13.08 -2.41 -3.14
C PRO A 86 13.64 -0.99 -3.21
N ALA A 87 14.92 -0.84 -2.98
CA ALA A 87 15.55 0.48 -2.95
C ALA A 87 15.36 1.25 -4.25
N GLY A 88 15.39 0.56 -5.38
CA GLY A 88 15.19 1.25 -6.65
C GLY A 88 13.81 1.83 -6.80
N ILE A 89 12.78 1.13 -6.26
CA ILE A 89 11.43 1.64 -6.32
C ILE A 89 11.31 2.85 -5.40
N LEU A 90 11.91 2.79 -4.22
CA LEU A 90 11.87 3.91 -3.31
C LEU A 90 12.50 5.14 -3.96
N ALA A 91 13.66 4.97 -4.60
CA ALA A 91 14.33 6.08 -5.25
C ALA A 91 13.47 6.66 -6.37
N TRP A 92 12.74 5.82 -7.06
CA TRP A 92 11.86 6.26 -8.13
C TRP A 92 10.66 7.04 -7.60
N MET A 93 10.17 6.69 -6.42
CA MET A 93 9.03 7.39 -5.83
C MET A 93 9.38 8.76 -5.28
N GLN A 94 10.55 8.92 -4.76
CA GLN A 94 10.90 10.13 -4.01
C GLN A 94 10.72 11.44 -4.77
N PRO A 95 11.21 11.56 -6.02
CA PRO A 95 10.99 12.81 -6.72
C PRO A 95 9.52 13.06 -7.07
N PHE A 96 8.77 11.99 -7.29
CA PHE A 96 7.35 12.15 -7.58
C PHE A 96 6.64 12.72 -6.36
N VAL A 97 6.95 12.20 -5.17
CA VAL A 97 6.34 12.70 -3.94
C VAL A 97 6.76 14.14 -3.71
N ALA A 98 8.02 14.47 -3.95
CA ALA A 98 8.48 15.84 -3.75
C ALA A 98 7.72 16.81 -4.65
N GLU A 99 7.37 16.36 -5.84
CA GLU A 99 6.66 17.22 -6.76
C GLU A 99 5.17 17.31 -6.49
N HIS A 100 4.55 16.23 -6.12
CA HIS A 100 3.10 16.17 -6.08
C HIS A 100 2.46 16.20 -4.69
N TYR A 101 3.20 15.91 -3.63
CA TYR A 101 2.59 15.88 -2.32
C TYR A 101 2.57 17.29 -1.74
N ARG A 102 1.40 17.74 -1.33
CA ARG A 102 1.22 19.04 -0.72
C ARG A 102 0.43 18.84 0.56
N PRO A 103 1.08 18.97 1.69
CA PRO A 103 0.38 18.78 2.96
C PRO A 103 -0.74 19.79 3.12
N GLU A 104 -1.81 19.34 3.70
CA GLU A 104 -2.90 20.23 3.99
C GLU A 104 -2.59 21.06 5.20
N PRO A 105 -3.13 22.24 5.29
CA PRO A 105 -2.97 23.03 6.51
C PRO A 105 -3.55 22.27 7.66
N LYS A 106 -2.88 22.36 8.80
CA LYS A 106 -3.27 21.64 9.90
C LYS A 106 -4.64 21.74 10.40
N GLN A 107 -5.18 22.83 10.43
CA GLN A 107 -6.47 22.97 11.00
C GLN A 107 -7.47 22.10 10.35
N ARG A 108 -7.30 21.80 9.10
CA ARG A 108 -8.26 21.00 8.49
C ARG A 108 -8.19 19.61 8.89
N VAL A 109 -7.04 19.19 9.09
CA VAL A 109 -6.85 17.84 9.40
C VAL A 109 -7.52 17.45 10.66
N ARG A 110 -7.43 18.31 11.64
CA ARG A 110 -7.97 17.93 12.86
C ARG A 110 -9.39 17.58 12.91
N ARG A 111 -10.15 18.26 12.23
CA ARG A 111 -11.53 18.02 12.34
C ARG A 111 -12.00 16.70 11.94
N ASN A 112 -11.45 16.16 10.96
CA ASN A 112 -11.95 14.93 10.47
C ASN A 112 -11.13 13.73 10.72
N ASP A 113 -10.12 13.84 11.52
CA ASP A 113 -9.23 12.73 11.73
C ASP A 113 -9.73 11.87 12.88
N PRO A 114 -10.19 10.68 12.63
CA PRO A 114 -10.69 9.82 13.68
C PRO A 114 -9.61 9.42 14.66
N PHE A 115 -8.35 9.62 14.28
CA PHE A 115 -7.29 9.27 15.17
C PHE A 115 -6.78 10.46 15.93
N ALA A 116 -7.29 11.59 15.65
CA ALA A 116 -6.80 12.78 16.27
C ALA A 116 -7.17 12.69 17.65
N ASN A 117 -7.61 12.04 18.02
CA ASN A 117 -7.70 11.76 19.11
C ASN A 117 -8.41 12.35 20.06
N ASP A 118 -8.97 11.59 20.69
CA ASP A 118 -9.76 12.01 21.72
C ASP A 118 -9.07 12.88 22.67
N ALA A 119 -7.84 12.63 22.88
CA ALA A 119 -7.11 13.44 23.81
C ALA A 119 -7.14 14.86 23.36
N SER A 120 -6.91 15.05 22.11
CA SER A 120 -6.89 16.37 21.61
C SER A 120 -8.21 17.04 21.79
N ARG A 121 -9.26 16.34 21.55
CA ARG A 121 -10.53 16.93 21.69
C ARG A 121 -10.83 17.26 23.10
N ARG A 122 -10.39 16.44 23.99
CA ARG A 122 -10.69 16.72 25.34
C ARG A 122 -9.99 17.92 25.83
N GLU A 123 -8.80 18.16 25.41
CA GLU A 123 -8.15 19.27 25.87
C GLU A 123 -8.74 20.44 25.37
N ARG A 124 -9.25 20.42 24.23
CA ARG A 124 -9.74 21.56 23.71
C ARG A 124 -11.07 21.56 24.10
N GLY A 125 -11.48 20.55 24.54
CA GLY A 125 -12.73 20.42 24.97
C GLY A 125 -13.59 21.30 24.32
N PRO A 126 -13.81 22.22 24.81
CA PRO A 126 -14.71 23.06 24.23
C PRO A 126 -14.29 23.70 23.03
N ARG A 127 -13.13 23.96 22.89
CA ARG A 127 -12.80 24.68 21.82
C ARG A 127 -12.98 23.96 20.70
N GLY A 128 -13.34 22.95 20.88
CA GLY A 128 -13.64 22.23 19.75
C GLY A 128 -12.50 22.01 18.97
#